data_71b252958d21095c013feece0b8bc43c
#
_entry.id   71b252958d21095c013feece0b8bc43c
#
_cell.length_a   1.000
_cell.length_b   1.000
_cell.length_c   1.000
_cell.angle_alpha   90.00
_cell.angle_beta   90.00
_cell.angle_gamma   90.00
#
_symmetry.space_group_name_H-M   'P 1'
#
loop_
_entity.id
_entity.type
_entity.pdbx_description
1 polymer ?
#
loop_
_entity_poly.entity_id
_entity_poly.type
_entity_poly.pdbx_seq_one_letter_code
_entity_poly.pdbx_strand_id
1 'polypeptide(L)'
;MKIRFRRNSRVLFLFVSLFGFSAISSAQKLAITFDDLPSNGSLPPGVTQAQTTKDVLAILKKRHVPPVYGFINAHKLEGNPDGAEALKSWAAKEPVGNHTYAHMDLEQNTADAFEREIAEDEPDLELLDATNSWHWFRYPYLHEGDTVEKRRVIRSYLKAHGYRIAQVTLDWEDYLWNTAYARCAAKNDQASIAWLRSSYLSTASEFLDLGREQSKLIFGRDINYVLLMHLGAFSSTILPDALDLLHKKGFQLVTLQEAEADPAYDTDPDVGLRDAGTLLDQMMQVKQIKYPPHSEKPYKQIEAVCQ
;
A
#
# COMPACT_ATOMS: atom_id res chain seq x y z
N MET A 1 9.61 -93.51 8.80
CA MET A 1 8.89 -92.50 9.61
C MET A 1 9.33 -91.09 9.02
N LYS A 2 8.49 -90.46 8.18
CA LYS A 2 8.80 -89.23 7.47
C LYS A 2 8.14 -88.10 8.18
N ILE A 3 8.91 -87.19 8.78
CA ILE A 3 8.46 -85.92 9.47
C ILE A 3 8.34 -84.87 8.40
N ARG A 4 7.13 -84.31 8.21
CA ARG A 4 6.86 -83.17 7.34
C ARG A 4 6.93 -81.92 8.19
N PHE A 5 7.86 -81.00 7.88
CA PHE A 5 7.91 -79.67 8.38
C PHE A 5 6.93 -78.73 7.60
N ARG A 6 5.94 -78.15 8.27
CA ARG A 6 5.07 -77.15 7.73
C ARG A 6 5.76 -75.75 7.93
N ARG A 7 6.03 -75.13 6.82
CA ARG A 7 6.59 -73.76 6.78
C ARG A 7 5.43 -72.76 6.78
N ASN A 8 5.18 -72.08 7.92
CA ASN A 8 4.21 -70.97 8.03
C ASN A 8 4.89 -69.68 7.52
N SER A 9 4.47 -69.21 6.33
CA SER A 9 4.84 -67.87 5.86
C SER A 9 3.89 -66.87 6.49
N ARG A 10 4.38 -66.04 7.43
CA ARG A 10 3.67 -64.84 7.89
C ARG A 10 3.98 -63.72 6.91
N VAL A 11 2.98 -63.30 6.11
CA VAL A 11 3.02 -62.11 5.29
C VAL A 11 2.78 -60.92 6.21
N LEU A 12 3.79 -60.10 6.41
CA LEU A 12 3.72 -58.85 7.17
C LEU A 12 3.24 -57.75 6.21
N PHE A 13 1.96 -57.33 6.33
CA PHE A 13 1.45 -56.18 5.63
C PHE A 13 1.98 -54.91 6.30
N LEU A 14 2.92 -54.24 5.65
CA LEU A 14 3.37 -52.92 6.06
C LEU A 14 2.33 -51.89 5.60
N PHE A 15 1.52 -51.36 6.52
CA PHE A 15 0.65 -50.21 6.29
C PHE A 15 1.52 -48.96 6.27
N VAL A 16 1.86 -48.46 5.07
CA VAL A 16 2.46 -47.14 4.92
C VAL A 16 1.32 -46.11 4.98
N SER A 17 1.14 -45.52 6.16
CA SER A 17 0.24 -44.38 6.34
C SER A 17 0.89 -43.17 5.66
N LEU A 18 0.43 -42.82 4.45
CA LEU A 18 0.71 -41.53 3.85
C LEU A 18 -0.01 -40.45 4.67
N PHE A 19 0.67 -39.86 5.64
CA PHE A 19 0.28 -38.58 6.20
C PHE A 19 0.46 -37.52 5.11
N GLY A 20 -0.63 -37.22 4.39
CA GLY A 20 -0.70 -36.06 3.54
C GLY A 20 -0.56 -34.80 4.40
N PHE A 21 0.62 -34.20 4.40
CA PHE A 21 0.78 -32.82 4.87
C PHE A 21 -0.04 -31.95 3.92
N SER A 22 -1.29 -31.67 4.29
CA SER A 22 -2.01 -30.53 3.73
C SER A 22 -1.24 -29.29 4.15
N ALA A 23 -0.43 -28.72 3.24
CA ALA A 23 0.12 -27.40 3.42
C ALA A 23 -1.08 -26.46 3.60
N ILE A 24 -1.33 -26.02 4.84
CA ILE A 24 -2.27 -24.95 5.12
C ILE A 24 -1.65 -23.75 4.40
N SER A 25 -2.16 -23.43 3.22
CA SER A 25 -1.83 -22.18 2.55
C SER A 25 -2.33 -21.06 3.46
N SER A 26 -1.45 -20.52 4.28
CA SER A 26 -1.75 -19.32 5.05
C SER A 26 -2.12 -18.23 4.05
N ALA A 27 -3.27 -17.59 4.25
CA ALA A 27 -3.66 -16.46 3.44
C ALA A 27 -2.56 -15.40 3.51
N GLN A 28 -2.20 -14.82 2.37
CA GLN A 28 -1.14 -13.82 2.29
C GLN A 28 -1.58 -12.53 2.95
N LYS A 29 -0.77 -11.98 3.87
CA LYS A 29 -1.11 -10.76 4.61
C LYS A 29 -0.88 -9.51 3.77
N LEU A 30 -1.79 -8.53 3.91
CA LEU A 30 -1.71 -7.23 3.24
C LEU A 30 -2.27 -6.14 4.15
N ALA A 31 -1.49 -5.07 4.35
CA ALA A 31 -1.97 -3.83 4.96
C ALA A 31 -2.30 -2.81 3.88
N ILE A 32 -3.45 -2.13 4.02
CA ILE A 32 -3.81 -0.97 3.19
C ILE A 32 -3.32 0.29 3.90
N THR A 33 -2.79 1.24 3.15
CA THR A 33 -2.44 2.59 3.61
C THR A 33 -2.95 3.63 2.63
N PHE A 34 -3.29 4.82 3.12
CA PHE A 34 -3.69 5.95 2.29
C PHE A 34 -2.71 7.10 2.43
N ASP A 35 -2.21 7.61 1.31
CA ASP A 35 -1.35 8.78 1.26
C ASP A 35 -2.15 10.03 0.89
N ASP A 36 -1.53 11.18 1.05
CA ASP A 36 -2.03 12.48 0.62
C ASP A 36 -3.25 13.02 1.37
N LEU A 37 -3.50 12.57 2.61
CA LEU A 37 -4.61 13.11 3.39
C LEU A 37 -4.46 14.64 3.59
N PRO A 38 -5.58 15.39 3.60
CA PRO A 38 -6.98 14.93 3.66
C PRO A 38 -7.59 14.50 2.33
N SER A 39 -6.98 14.78 1.19
CA SER A 39 -7.49 14.37 -0.12
C SER A 39 -6.45 14.46 -1.22
N ASN A 40 -6.54 13.54 -2.17
CA ASN A 40 -5.78 13.52 -3.42
C ASN A 40 -6.69 13.81 -4.62
N GLY A 41 -6.21 14.64 -5.54
CA GLY A 41 -6.87 14.96 -6.78
C GLY A 41 -8.10 15.85 -6.65
N SER A 42 -8.76 16.10 -7.77
CA SER A 42 -9.97 16.93 -7.86
C SER A 42 -11.20 16.18 -7.36
N LEU A 43 -12.16 16.91 -6.83
CA LEU A 43 -13.47 16.40 -6.44
C LEU A 43 -14.54 16.76 -7.46
N PRO A 44 -15.57 15.91 -7.69
CA PRO A 44 -16.72 16.26 -8.48
C PRO A 44 -17.49 17.44 -7.87
N PRO A 45 -18.26 18.20 -8.67
CA PRO A 45 -19.12 19.27 -8.16
C PRO A 45 -20.06 18.78 -7.04
N GLY A 46 -20.08 19.48 -5.93
CA GLY A 46 -20.94 19.17 -4.77
C GLY A 46 -20.41 18.05 -3.85
N VAL A 47 -19.28 17.43 -4.18
CA VAL A 47 -18.59 16.47 -3.30
C VAL A 47 -17.54 17.21 -2.46
N THR A 48 -17.48 16.91 -1.16
CA THR A 48 -16.51 17.51 -0.23
C THR A 48 -15.49 16.47 0.25
N GLN A 49 -14.35 16.94 0.73
CA GLN A 49 -13.31 16.07 1.31
C GLN A 49 -13.84 15.35 2.55
N ALA A 50 -14.57 16.10 3.41
CA ALA A 50 -15.19 15.53 4.62
C ALA A 50 -16.20 14.43 4.29
N GLN A 51 -17.03 14.60 3.24
CA GLN A 51 -17.97 13.54 2.82
C GLN A 51 -17.23 12.32 2.26
N THR A 52 -16.25 12.53 1.37
CA THR A 52 -15.42 11.46 0.81
C THR A 52 -14.74 10.63 1.91
N THR A 53 -14.17 11.30 2.90
CA THR A 53 -13.54 10.64 4.05
C THR A 53 -14.56 9.84 4.88
N LYS A 54 -15.72 10.42 5.19
CA LYS A 54 -16.80 9.71 5.90
C LYS A 54 -17.27 8.45 5.16
N ASP A 55 -17.39 8.53 3.83
CA ASP A 55 -17.80 7.39 3.01
C ASP A 55 -16.74 6.27 3.03
N VAL A 56 -15.45 6.61 2.88
CA VAL A 56 -14.36 5.63 2.98
C VAL A 56 -14.33 4.99 4.36
N LEU A 57 -14.40 5.76 5.45
CA LEU A 57 -14.43 5.26 6.82
C LEU A 57 -15.64 4.34 7.07
N ALA A 58 -16.80 4.65 6.50
CA ALA A 58 -17.98 3.80 6.59
C ALA A 58 -17.78 2.45 5.89
N ILE A 59 -17.09 2.45 4.73
CA ILE A 59 -16.74 1.22 4.00
C ILE A 59 -15.75 0.38 4.82
N LEU A 60 -14.65 0.98 5.30
CA LEU A 60 -13.64 0.30 6.12
C LEU A 60 -14.30 -0.38 7.33
N LYS A 61 -15.14 0.36 8.07
CA LYS A 61 -15.91 -0.18 9.21
C LYS A 61 -16.85 -1.32 8.81
N LYS A 62 -17.64 -1.13 7.73
CA LYS A 62 -18.62 -2.14 7.26
C LYS A 62 -17.95 -3.43 6.83
N ARG A 63 -16.74 -3.33 6.25
CA ARG A 63 -15.96 -4.46 5.75
C ARG A 63 -15.01 -5.05 6.80
N HIS A 64 -15.06 -4.53 8.05
CA HIS A 64 -14.18 -4.95 9.15
C HIS A 64 -12.70 -4.92 8.78
N VAL A 65 -12.27 -3.89 8.03
CA VAL A 65 -10.87 -3.70 7.69
C VAL A 65 -10.10 -3.36 8.97
N PRO A 66 -8.94 -4.00 9.25
CA PRO A 66 -8.07 -3.60 10.35
C PRO A 66 -7.66 -2.13 10.25
N PRO A 67 -7.18 -1.48 11.32
CA PRO A 67 -6.74 -0.09 11.30
C PRO A 67 -5.84 0.25 10.12
N VAL A 68 -6.18 1.33 9.42
CA VAL A 68 -5.55 1.79 8.17
C VAL A 68 -4.82 3.10 8.41
N TYR A 69 -3.51 3.15 8.22
CA TYR A 69 -2.75 4.40 8.32
C TYR A 69 -3.08 5.35 7.19
N GLY A 70 -3.32 6.62 7.56
CA GLY A 70 -3.40 7.75 6.63
C GLY A 70 -2.20 8.67 6.81
N PHE A 71 -1.42 8.88 5.75
CA PHE A 71 -0.24 9.75 5.76
C PHE A 71 -0.65 11.16 5.35
N ILE A 72 -0.39 12.16 6.21
CA ILE A 72 -0.91 13.51 6.06
C ILE A 72 0.09 14.48 5.47
N ASN A 73 -0.42 15.52 4.79
CA ASN A 73 0.31 16.72 4.43
C ASN A 73 -0.41 17.92 5.05
N ALA A 74 0.05 18.41 6.18
CA ALA A 74 -0.67 19.44 6.94
C ALA A 74 -0.81 20.77 6.20
N HIS A 75 0.08 21.11 5.26
CA HIS A 75 -0.09 22.27 4.38
C HIS A 75 -1.45 22.32 3.67
N LYS A 76 -2.02 21.15 3.34
CA LYS A 76 -3.35 21.05 2.70
C LYS A 76 -4.51 21.53 3.60
N LEU A 77 -4.26 21.77 4.89
CA LEU A 77 -5.24 22.28 5.85
C LEU A 77 -5.31 23.81 5.87
N GLU A 78 -4.30 24.51 5.35
CA GLU A 78 -4.24 25.95 5.35
C GLU A 78 -5.42 26.56 4.58
N GLY A 79 -6.26 27.35 5.27
CA GLY A 79 -7.46 27.94 4.67
C GLY A 79 -8.50 26.93 4.16
N ASN A 80 -8.41 25.67 4.55
CA ASN A 80 -9.24 24.55 4.09
C ASN A 80 -10.03 23.92 5.26
N PRO A 81 -11.14 24.51 5.71
CA PRO A 81 -11.93 23.96 6.82
C PRO A 81 -12.56 22.59 6.50
N ASP A 82 -12.89 22.31 5.23
CA ASP A 82 -13.41 21.01 4.81
C ASP A 82 -12.34 19.91 4.93
N GLY A 83 -11.08 20.21 4.55
CA GLY A 83 -9.95 19.32 4.75
C GLY A 83 -9.64 19.07 6.23
N ALA A 84 -9.73 20.10 7.06
CA ALA A 84 -9.55 19.95 8.50
C ALA A 84 -10.64 19.05 9.12
N GLU A 85 -11.91 19.18 8.69
CA GLU A 85 -13.00 18.28 9.11
C GLU A 85 -12.78 16.85 8.64
N ALA A 86 -12.32 16.67 7.38
CA ALA A 86 -11.99 15.38 6.82
C ALA A 86 -10.91 14.67 7.64
N LEU A 87 -9.79 15.35 7.89
CA LEU A 87 -8.66 14.78 8.63
C LEU A 87 -9.01 14.48 10.09
N LYS A 88 -9.75 15.37 10.77
CA LYS A 88 -10.28 15.12 12.11
C LYS A 88 -11.20 13.89 12.15
N SER A 89 -12.02 13.70 11.11
CA SER A 89 -12.91 12.53 10.99
C SER A 89 -12.12 11.25 10.81
N TRP A 90 -11.02 11.29 10.04
CA TRP A 90 -10.09 10.17 9.87
C TRP A 90 -9.41 9.82 11.19
N ALA A 91 -8.70 10.75 11.80
CA ALA A 91 -7.92 10.56 13.02
C ALA A 91 -8.77 10.09 14.24
N ALA A 92 -10.07 10.37 14.23
CA ALA A 92 -11.00 9.86 15.24
C ALA A 92 -11.30 8.36 15.12
N LYS A 93 -10.87 7.68 14.05
CA LYS A 93 -11.19 6.28 13.73
C LYS A 93 -9.98 5.46 13.30
N GLU A 94 -9.06 6.06 12.58
CA GLU A 94 -7.92 5.44 11.94
C GLU A 94 -6.63 6.18 12.34
N PRO A 95 -5.49 5.49 12.40
CA PRO A 95 -4.21 6.12 12.71
C PRO A 95 -3.74 7.05 11.59
N VAL A 96 -2.88 8.00 11.98
CA VAL A 96 -2.22 8.93 11.06
C VAL A 96 -0.71 8.75 11.10
N GLY A 97 -0.02 9.19 10.05
CA GLY A 97 1.44 9.19 9.93
C GLY A 97 1.92 10.41 9.14
N ASN A 98 3.21 10.67 9.19
CA ASN A 98 3.86 11.83 8.56
C ASN A 98 4.15 11.56 7.08
N HIS A 99 3.74 12.52 6.20
CA HIS A 99 4.01 12.48 4.76
C HIS A 99 4.68 13.78 4.27
N THR A 100 5.42 14.44 5.14
CA THR A 100 5.94 15.79 5.03
C THR A 100 4.84 16.87 4.94
N TYR A 101 5.16 18.07 5.36
CA TYR A 101 4.20 19.18 5.45
C TYR A 101 3.54 19.52 4.10
N ALA A 102 4.36 19.74 3.05
CA ALA A 102 3.90 20.15 1.74
C ALA A 102 4.14 19.09 0.63
N HIS A 103 4.28 17.81 0.99
CA HIS A 103 4.55 16.72 0.03
C HIS A 103 5.84 16.95 -0.76
N MET A 104 6.92 17.39 -0.07
CA MET A 104 8.19 17.73 -0.70
C MET A 104 8.87 16.49 -1.32
N ASP A 105 9.36 16.64 -2.55
CA ASP A 105 10.17 15.61 -3.21
C ASP A 105 11.63 15.66 -2.74
N LEU A 106 12.10 14.60 -2.08
CA LEU A 106 13.49 14.50 -1.61
C LEU A 106 14.50 14.52 -2.76
N GLU A 107 14.15 14.04 -3.94
CA GLU A 107 15.06 14.04 -5.08
C GLU A 107 15.35 15.44 -5.62
N GLN A 108 14.37 16.33 -5.51
CA GLN A 108 14.45 17.71 -5.99
C GLN A 108 14.98 18.70 -4.94
N ASN A 109 15.13 18.27 -3.68
CA ASN A 109 15.44 19.13 -2.56
C ASN A 109 16.65 18.65 -1.76
N THR A 110 17.18 19.51 -0.88
CA THR A 110 18.27 19.13 0.02
C THR A 110 17.73 18.31 1.20
N ALA A 111 18.58 17.50 1.82
CA ALA A 111 18.23 16.76 3.03
C ALA A 111 17.77 17.70 4.15
N ASP A 112 18.47 18.82 4.39
CA ASP A 112 18.12 19.81 5.42
C ASP A 112 16.73 20.43 5.17
N ALA A 113 16.32 20.66 3.91
CA ALA A 113 14.99 21.15 3.59
C ALA A 113 13.92 20.07 3.87
N PHE A 114 14.24 18.84 3.53
CA PHE A 114 13.33 17.73 3.75
C PHE A 114 13.15 17.39 5.26
N GLU A 115 14.22 17.50 6.06
CA GLU A 115 14.13 17.37 7.52
C GLU A 115 13.19 18.40 8.14
N ARG A 116 13.24 19.65 7.65
CA ARG A 116 12.30 20.71 8.09
C ARG A 116 10.85 20.39 7.73
N GLU A 117 10.60 19.88 6.54
CA GLU A 117 9.27 19.46 6.10
C GLU A 117 8.69 18.32 6.97
N ILE A 118 9.55 17.40 7.41
CA ILE A 118 9.13 16.35 8.35
C ILE A 118 8.72 16.98 9.68
N ALA A 119 9.56 17.89 10.23
CA ALA A 119 9.32 18.54 11.50
C ALA A 119 8.11 19.50 11.47
N GLU A 120 7.85 20.17 10.33
CA GLU A 120 6.71 21.08 10.17
C GLU A 120 5.35 20.35 10.18
N ASP A 121 5.30 19.07 9.83
CA ASP A 121 4.07 18.26 9.87
C ASP A 121 3.73 17.76 11.29
N GLU A 122 4.72 17.68 12.21
CA GLU A 122 4.58 17.08 13.54
C GLU A 122 3.53 17.77 14.45
N PRO A 123 3.41 19.12 14.51
CA PRO A 123 2.41 19.77 15.38
C PRO A 123 0.97 19.36 15.08
N ASP A 124 0.62 19.17 13.81
CA ASP A 124 -0.72 18.72 13.40
C ASP A 124 -0.93 17.23 13.73
N LEU A 125 0.10 16.40 13.58
CA LEU A 125 0.07 15.00 13.98
C LEU A 125 -0.11 14.83 15.49
N GLU A 126 0.62 15.59 16.31
CA GLU A 126 0.47 15.61 17.77
C GLU A 126 -0.94 16.02 18.21
N LEU A 127 -1.53 17.00 17.51
CA LEU A 127 -2.90 17.46 17.79
C LEU A 127 -3.94 16.38 17.43
N LEU A 128 -3.71 15.62 16.37
CA LEU A 128 -4.63 14.62 15.86
C LEU A 128 -4.54 13.29 16.61
N ASP A 129 -3.35 12.90 17.07
CA ASP A 129 -3.11 11.63 17.75
C ASP A 129 -2.36 11.81 19.08
N ALA A 130 -3.15 11.98 20.16
CA ALA A 130 -2.64 12.09 21.52
C ALA A 130 -1.97 10.78 22.04
N THR A 131 -2.08 9.65 21.30
CA THR A 131 -1.46 8.38 21.70
C THR A 131 -0.02 8.23 21.22
N ASN A 132 0.46 9.20 20.43
CA ASN A 132 1.81 9.24 19.86
C ASN A 132 2.12 8.04 18.92
N SER A 133 1.10 7.46 18.29
CA SER A 133 1.27 6.35 17.32
C SER A 133 1.63 6.83 15.91
N TRP A 134 1.66 8.15 15.70
CA TRP A 134 1.91 8.79 14.42
C TRP A 134 3.37 8.71 13.91
N HIS A 135 4.31 8.17 14.68
CA HIS A 135 5.72 8.02 14.27
C HIS A 135 5.93 6.97 13.18
N TRP A 136 5.03 6.96 12.18
CA TRP A 136 5.22 6.30 10.91
C TRP A 136 5.42 7.35 9.83
N PHE A 137 6.45 7.14 9.01
CA PHE A 137 6.82 8.07 7.94
C PHE A 137 6.66 7.42 6.57
N ARG A 138 6.06 8.12 5.62
CA ARG A 138 5.98 7.76 4.23
C ARG A 138 6.67 8.81 3.37
N TYR A 139 7.63 8.39 2.56
CA TYR A 139 8.29 9.27 1.61
C TYR A 139 7.32 9.71 0.50
N PRO A 140 7.15 11.03 0.24
CA PRO A 140 6.48 11.51 -0.97
C PRO A 140 7.08 10.89 -2.23
N TYR A 141 6.21 10.54 -3.19
CA TYR A 141 6.59 9.90 -4.46
C TYR A 141 7.33 8.56 -4.31
N LEU A 142 7.45 8.01 -3.12
CA LEU A 142 8.34 6.90 -2.76
C LEU A 142 9.82 7.20 -3.05
N HIS A 143 10.20 8.49 -3.11
CA HIS A 143 11.55 8.96 -3.37
C HIS A 143 12.38 8.98 -2.09
N GLU A 144 13.19 7.96 -1.88
CA GLU A 144 14.03 7.81 -0.69
C GLU A 144 15.44 8.44 -0.83
N GLY A 145 15.67 9.20 -1.90
CA GLY A 145 16.90 9.91 -2.20
C GLY A 145 17.64 9.41 -3.43
N ASP A 146 18.02 10.35 -4.30
CA ASP A 146 18.73 10.12 -5.56
C ASP A 146 20.22 9.81 -5.38
N THR A 147 20.73 9.97 -4.16
CA THR A 147 22.10 9.58 -3.76
C THR A 147 22.09 8.76 -2.47
N VAL A 148 23.06 7.87 -2.33
CA VAL A 148 23.24 7.06 -1.11
C VAL A 148 23.42 7.95 0.12
N GLU A 149 24.13 9.06 -0.02
CA GLU A 149 24.36 10.02 1.07
C GLU A 149 23.04 10.63 1.54
N LYS A 150 22.24 11.19 0.62
CA LYS A 150 20.94 11.81 0.92
C LYS A 150 20.00 10.79 1.60
N ARG A 151 19.91 9.58 1.04
CA ARG A 151 19.15 8.48 1.64
C ARG A 151 19.55 8.20 3.08
N ARG A 152 20.87 8.02 3.33
CA ARG A 152 21.39 7.71 4.67
C ARG A 152 21.17 8.84 5.68
N VAL A 153 21.31 10.09 5.26
CA VAL A 153 21.05 11.27 6.11
C VAL A 153 19.60 11.25 6.58
N ILE A 154 18.63 11.16 5.67
CA ILE A 154 17.20 11.18 6.03
C ILE A 154 16.81 9.94 6.85
N ARG A 155 17.26 8.74 6.50
CA ARG A 155 16.98 7.53 7.30
C ARG A 155 17.57 7.63 8.71
N SER A 156 18.74 8.26 8.87
CA SER A 156 19.35 8.52 10.18
C SER A 156 18.54 9.54 11.00
N TYR A 157 18.06 10.61 10.34
CA TYR A 157 17.17 11.60 10.95
C TYR A 157 15.88 10.93 11.44
N LEU A 158 15.18 10.21 10.60
CA LEU A 158 13.94 9.50 10.93
C LEU A 158 14.14 8.56 12.12
N LYS A 159 15.22 7.77 12.12
CA LYS A 159 15.55 6.88 13.22
C LYS A 159 15.83 7.64 14.53
N ALA A 160 16.57 8.76 14.47
CA ALA A 160 16.91 9.57 15.64
C ALA A 160 15.68 10.21 16.28
N HIS A 161 14.63 10.51 15.46
CA HIS A 161 13.34 11.08 15.91
C HIS A 161 12.27 10.02 16.18
N GLY A 162 12.65 8.72 16.21
CA GLY A 162 11.72 7.64 16.58
C GLY A 162 10.77 7.18 15.47
N TYR A 163 10.94 7.65 14.27
CA TYR A 163 10.11 7.23 13.12
C TYR A 163 10.44 5.83 12.65
N ARG A 164 9.41 5.15 12.21
CA ARG A 164 9.47 3.95 11.38
C ARG A 164 9.07 4.33 9.95
N ILE A 165 9.76 3.80 8.97
CA ILE A 165 9.44 4.03 7.57
C ILE A 165 8.37 3.03 7.16
N ALA A 166 7.20 3.54 6.72
CA ALA A 166 6.15 2.74 6.15
C ALA A 166 6.49 2.41 4.70
N GLN A 167 7.17 1.28 4.49
CA GLN A 167 7.59 0.85 3.16
C GLN A 167 6.39 0.41 2.31
N VAL A 168 6.41 0.72 1.02
CA VAL A 168 5.41 0.25 0.06
C VAL A 168 5.96 -0.93 -0.72
N THR A 169 5.15 -1.95 -0.92
CA THR A 169 5.49 -3.12 -1.73
C THR A 169 4.52 -3.34 -2.89
N LEU A 170 3.35 -2.69 -2.85
CA LEU A 170 2.34 -2.74 -3.90
C LEU A 170 1.83 -1.33 -4.19
N ASP A 171 1.94 -0.91 -5.44
CA ASP A 171 1.42 0.35 -5.95
C ASP A 171 1.05 0.21 -7.44
N TRP A 172 -0.12 0.65 -7.81
CA TRP A 172 -0.53 0.77 -9.21
C TRP A 172 -0.91 2.19 -9.60
N GLU A 173 -0.49 3.20 -8.77
CA GLU A 173 -0.74 4.62 -9.01
C GLU A 173 -2.24 4.95 -9.08
N ASP A 174 -3.00 4.49 -8.09
CA ASP A 174 -4.45 4.62 -8.03
C ASP A 174 -4.94 6.07 -8.11
N TYR A 175 -4.11 7.04 -7.72
CA TYR A 175 -4.40 8.49 -7.80
C TYR A 175 -4.75 8.97 -9.21
N LEU A 176 -4.27 8.29 -10.24
CA LEU A 176 -4.56 8.64 -11.64
C LEU A 176 -6.07 8.62 -11.93
N TRP A 177 -6.78 7.68 -11.33
CA TRP A 177 -8.24 7.54 -11.51
C TRP A 177 -9.05 8.60 -10.77
N ASN A 178 -8.53 9.21 -9.68
CA ASN A 178 -9.25 10.21 -8.90
C ASN A 178 -9.65 11.43 -9.75
N THR A 179 -8.67 12.06 -10.41
CA THR A 179 -8.93 13.23 -11.27
C THR A 179 -9.76 12.89 -12.50
N ALA A 180 -9.53 11.73 -13.13
CA ALA A 180 -10.31 11.27 -14.26
C ALA A 180 -11.80 11.03 -13.87
N TYR A 181 -12.02 10.40 -12.72
CA TYR A 181 -13.36 10.20 -12.19
C TYR A 181 -14.08 11.53 -11.94
N ALA A 182 -13.41 12.52 -11.34
CA ALA A 182 -14.01 13.82 -11.08
C ALA A 182 -14.48 14.50 -12.38
N ARG A 183 -13.69 14.43 -13.47
CA ARG A 183 -14.08 14.96 -14.79
C ARG A 183 -15.30 14.24 -15.35
N CYS A 184 -15.31 12.90 -15.30
CA CYS A 184 -16.42 12.10 -15.83
C CYS A 184 -17.72 12.30 -15.01
N ALA A 185 -17.60 12.38 -13.69
CA ALA A 185 -18.72 12.63 -12.79
C ALA A 185 -19.34 14.02 -13.04
N ALA A 186 -18.51 15.05 -13.26
CA ALA A 186 -18.99 16.40 -13.59
C ALA A 186 -19.79 16.44 -14.89
N LYS A 187 -19.51 15.53 -15.83
CA LYS A 187 -20.24 15.37 -17.11
C LYS A 187 -21.38 14.35 -17.05
N ASN A 188 -21.58 13.67 -15.92
CA ASN A 188 -22.51 12.54 -15.76
C ASN A 188 -22.26 11.41 -16.77
N ASP A 189 -21.01 11.22 -17.21
CA ASP A 189 -20.64 10.19 -18.20
C ASP A 189 -20.47 8.82 -17.53
N GLN A 190 -21.60 8.10 -17.43
CA GLN A 190 -21.66 6.79 -16.77
C GLN A 190 -20.86 5.71 -17.53
N ALA A 191 -20.76 5.82 -18.85
CA ALA A 191 -20.00 4.86 -19.67
C ALA A 191 -18.50 4.97 -19.38
N SER A 192 -17.98 6.20 -19.31
CA SER A 192 -16.59 6.45 -18.96
C SER A 192 -16.29 6.09 -17.49
N ILE A 193 -17.21 6.35 -16.56
CA ILE A 193 -17.09 5.93 -15.16
C ILE A 193 -17.01 4.39 -15.05
N ALA A 194 -17.85 3.67 -15.80
CA ALA A 194 -17.80 2.20 -15.84
C ALA A 194 -16.47 1.69 -16.40
N TRP A 195 -15.91 2.34 -17.43
CA TRP A 195 -14.60 2.03 -17.97
C TRP A 195 -13.48 2.30 -16.93
N LEU A 196 -13.51 3.46 -16.24
CA LEU A 196 -12.56 3.77 -15.16
C LEU A 196 -12.56 2.67 -14.08
N ARG A 197 -13.75 2.22 -13.67
CA ARG A 197 -13.90 1.15 -12.69
C ARG A 197 -13.29 -0.18 -13.18
N SER A 198 -13.57 -0.58 -14.41
CA SER A 198 -13.04 -1.83 -14.98
C SER A 198 -11.52 -1.76 -15.20
N SER A 199 -11.00 -0.63 -15.69
CA SER A 199 -9.57 -0.44 -15.92
C SER A 199 -8.80 -0.43 -14.59
N TYR A 200 -9.32 0.23 -13.56
CA TYR A 200 -8.74 0.20 -12.21
C TYR A 200 -8.59 -1.22 -11.68
N LEU A 201 -9.67 -2.00 -11.69
CA LEU A 201 -9.67 -3.36 -11.17
C LEU A 201 -8.78 -4.32 -11.98
N SER A 202 -8.71 -4.12 -13.30
CA SER A 202 -7.80 -4.89 -14.16
C SER A 202 -6.34 -4.58 -13.82
N THR A 203 -5.98 -3.29 -13.74
CA THR A 203 -4.63 -2.86 -13.37
C THR A 203 -4.26 -3.33 -11.97
N ALA A 204 -5.13 -3.10 -10.98
CA ALA A 204 -4.92 -3.59 -9.62
C ALA A 204 -4.68 -5.10 -9.58
N SER A 205 -5.50 -5.89 -10.30
CA SER A 205 -5.34 -7.35 -10.36
C SER A 205 -3.98 -7.78 -10.90
N GLU A 206 -3.48 -7.11 -11.95
CA GLU A 206 -2.20 -7.42 -12.56
C GLU A 206 -1.02 -7.03 -11.64
N PHE A 207 -1.08 -5.85 -11.03
CA PHE A 207 -0.02 -5.37 -10.14
C PHE A 207 0.06 -6.12 -8.81
N LEU A 208 -1.07 -6.65 -8.31
CA LEU A 208 -1.06 -7.59 -7.19
C LEU A 208 -0.33 -8.91 -7.54
N ASP A 209 -0.55 -9.44 -8.74
CA ASP A 209 0.16 -10.65 -9.20
C ASP A 209 1.64 -10.34 -9.45
N LEU A 210 1.96 -9.20 -10.06
CA LEU A 210 3.33 -8.73 -10.31
C LEU A 210 4.13 -8.63 -8.99
N GLY A 211 3.59 -7.97 -7.97
CA GLY A 211 4.26 -7.83 -6.68
C GLY A 211 4.53 -9.19 -6.01
N ARG A 212 3.62 -10.16 -6.14
CA ARG A 212 3.85 -11.52 -5.65
C ARG A 212 4.94 -12.24 -6.43
N GLU A 213 5.04 -12.04 -7.73
CA GLU A 213 6.11 -12.59 -8.55
C GLU A 213 7.46 -11.94 -8.21
N GLN A 214 7.51 -10.61 -8.10
CA GLN A 214 8.70 -9.87 -7.66
C GLN A 214 9.19 -10.37 -6.29
N SER A 215 8.30 -10.51 -5.31
CA SER A 215 8.69 -10.98 -3.98
C SER A 215 9.31 -12.38 -4.00
N LYS A 216 8.78 -13.29 -4.81
CA LYS A 216 9.35 -14.64 -4.99
C LYS A 216 10.73 -14.60 -5.66
N LEU A 217 10.92 -13.72 -6.65
CA LEU A 217 12.23 -13.54 -7.31
C LEU A 217 13.27 -12.94 -6.35
N ILE A 218 12.88 -12.00 -5.49
CA ILE A 218 13.78 -11.28 -4.59
C ILE A 218 14.10 -12.11 -3.34
N PHE A 219 13.06 -12.69 -2.70
CA PHE A 219 13.14 -13.32 -1.38
C PHE A 219 12.96 -14.83 -1.40
N GLY A 220 12.68 -15.44 -2.56
CA GLY A 220 12.40 -16.88 -2.70
C GLY A 220 11.05 -17.32 -2.13
N ARG A 221 10.20 -16.36 -1.71
CA ARG A 221 8.89 -16.61 -1.09
C ARG A 221 7.92 -15.45 -1.32
N ASP A 222 6.66 -15.70 -1.08
CA ASP A 222 5.66 -14.64 -0.88
C ASP A 222 5.92 -13.93 0.47
N ILE A 223 5.79 -12.61 0.52
CA ILE A 223 5.99 -11.79 1.73
C ILE A 223 4.66 -11.22 2.20
N ASN A 224 4.63 -10.58 3.36
CA ASN A 224 3.52 -9.69 3.69
C ASN A 224 3.63 -8.41 2.85
N TYR A 225 2.49 -7.79 2.51
CA TYR A 225 2.45 -6.63 1.61
C TYR A 225 1.90 -5.38 2.29
N VAL A 226 2.42 -4.23 1.87
CA VAL A 226 1.86 -2.90 2.17
C VAL A 226 1.42 -2.28 0.86
N LEU A 227 0.12 -2.02 0.76
CA LEU A 227 -0.53 -1.41 -0.40
C LEU A 227 -0.67 0.09 -0.19
N LEU A 228 -0.15 0.86 -1.14
CA LEU A 228 -0.37 2.29 -1.25
C LEU A 228 -1.68 2.56 -1.99
N MET A 229 -2.52 3.40 -1.40
CA MET A 229 -3.70 3.99 -2.00
C MET A 229 -3.73 5.50 -1.69
N HIS A 230 -4.55 6.26 -2.43
CA HIS A 230 -4.77 7.68 -2.21
C HIS A 230 -6.24 7.98 -1.91
N LEU A 231 -6.48 8.83 -0.90
CA LEU A 231 -7.85 9.23 -0.53
C LEU A 231 -8.37 10.28 -1.51
N GLY A 232 -9.30 9.91 -2.37
CA GLY A 232 -9.94 10.78 -3.35
C GLY A 232 -11.39 10.39 -3.62
N ALA A 233 -12.08 11.17 -4.46
CA ALA A 233 -13.50 10.93 -4.76
C ALA A 233 -13.76 9.56 -5.39
N PHE A 234 -12.81 9.04 -6.16
CA PHE A 234 -12.96 7.69 -6.75
C PHE A 234 -12.81 6.60 -5.71
N SER A 235 -12.01 6.82 -4.67
CA SER A 235 -11.77 5.83 -3.60
C SER A 235 -13.08 5.42 -2.91
N SER A 236 -13.98 6.38 -2.62
CA SER A 236 -15.28 6.06 -1.99
C SER A 236 -16.17 5.18 -2.87
N THR A 237 -15.98 5.18 -4.19
CA THR A 237 -16.77 4.37 -5.13
C THR A 237 -16.13 3.03 -5.44
N ILE A 238 -14.79 2.95 -5.53
CA ILE A 238 -14.06 1.76 -5.96
C ILE A 238 -13.62 0.85 -4.81
N LEU A 239 -13.47 1.39 -3.60
CA LEU A 239 -12.95 0.66 -2.45
C LEU A 239 -13.69 -0.66 -2.15
N PRO A 240 -15.04 -0.75 -2.22
CA PRO A 240 -15.73 -2.03 -2.03
C PRO A 240 -15.26 -3.13 -2.98
N ASP A 241 -15.08 -2.78 -4.27
CA ASP A 241 -14.63 -3.74 -5.29
C ASP A 241 -13.14 -4.07 -5.16
N ALA A 242 -12.33 -3.08 -4.78
CA ALA A 242 -10.91 -3.31 -4.50
C ALA A 242 -10.74 -4.29 -3.32
N LEU A 243 -11.53 -4.15 -2.25
CA LEU A 243 -11.54 -5.09 -1.12
C LEU A 243 -11.99 -6.50 -1.56
N ASP A 244 -13.01 -6.60 -2.42
CA ASP A 244 -13.47 -7.89 -2.96
C ASP A 244 -12.39 -8.52 -3.86
N LEU A 245 -11.66 -7.71 -4.64
CA LEU A 245 -10.53 -8.18 -5.44
C LEU A 245 -9.40 -8.72 -4.55
N LEU A 246 -9.01 -7.98 -3.49
CA LEU A 246 -7.99 -8.44 -2.54
C LEU A 246 -8.36 -9.77 -1.90
N HIS A 247 -9.61 -9.90 -1.45
CA HIS A 247 -10.12 -11.17 -0.90
C HIS A 247 -10.08 -12.29 -1.94
N LYS A 248 -10.54 -12.04 -3.17
CA LYS A 248 -10.50 -13.00 -4.29
C LYS A 248 -9.07 -13.46 -4.64
N LYS A 249 -8.09 -12.56 -4.49
CA LYS A 249 -6.66 -12.86 -4.67
C LYS A 249 -6.03 -13.61 -3.49
N GLY A 250 -6.81 -13.90 -2.43
CA GLY A 250 -6.38 -14.65 -1.27
C GLY A 250 -5.58 -13.84 -0.25
N PHE A 251 -5.76 -12.51 -0.24
CA PHE A 251 -5.15 -11.68 0.79
C PHE A 251 -6.01 -11.63 2.06
N GLN A 252 -5.34 -11.72 3.21
CA GLN A 252 -5.87 -11.40 4.52
C GLN A 252 -5.44 -9.98 4.88
N LEU A 253 -6.41 -9.10 5.14
CA LEU A 253 -6.12 -7.75 5.59
C LEU A 253 -5.60 -7.77 7.03
N VAL A 254 -4.54 -7.00 7.27
CA VAL A 254 -3.86 -6.85 8.58
C VAL A 254 -3.47 -5.39 8.81
N THR A 255 -3.00 -5.07 10.01
CA THR A 255 -2.44 -3.74 10.30
C THR A 255 -1.08 -3.52 9.62
N LEU A 256 -0.66 -2.26 9.47
CA LEU A 256 0.67 -1.92 8.95
C LEU A 256 1.78 -2.58 9.77
N GLN A 257 1.66 -2.56 11.10
CA GLN A 257 2.62 -3.19 12.01
C GLN A 257 2.73 -4.70 11.78
N GLU A 258 1.60 -5.37 11.54
CA GLU A 258 1.59 -6.82 11.27
C GLU A 258 2.14 -7.17 9.89
N ALA A 259 1.92 -6.31 8.88
CA ALA A 259 2.52 -6.50 7.57
C ALA A 259 4.04 -6.33 7.63
N GLU A 260 4.52 -5.25 8.23
CA GLU A 260 5.94 -4.94 8.35
C GLU A 260 6.69 -5.76 9.42
N ALA A 261 6.01 -6.64 10.14
CA ALA A 261 6.68 -7.67 10.93
C ALA A 261 7.33 -8.78 10.08
N ASP A 262 7.10 -8.79 8.76
CA ASP A 262 7.81 -9.68 7.85
C ASP A 262 9.29 -9.26 7.71
N PRO A 263 10.26 -10.18 7.85
CA PRO A 263 11.69 -9.86 7.74
C PRO A 263 12.11 -9.23 6.40
N ALA A 264 11.28 -9.27 5.37
CA ALA A 264 11.54 -8.58 4.12
C ALA A 264 11.69 -7.06 4.31
N TYR A 265 10.98 -6.48 5.29
CA TYR A 265 11.02 -5.04 5.60
C TYR A 265 12.25 -4.62 6.42
N ASP A 266 13.02 -5.57 6.95
CA ASP A 266 14.34 -5.30 7.55
C ASP A 266 15.40 -5.01 6.47
N THR A 267 15.06 -5.22 5.19
CA THR A 267 15.97 -5.03 4.07
C THR A 267 16.03 -3.56 3.67
N ASP A 268 17.21 -2.95 3.77
CA ASP A 268 17.49 -1.65 3.15
C ASP A 268 18.32 -1.86 1.88
N PRO A 269 17.85 -1.47 0.68
CA PRO A 269 18.65 -1.53 -0.54
C PRO A 269 19.94 -0.71 -0.46
N ASP A 270 19.98 0.33 0.40
CA ASP A 270 21.10 1.24 0.63
C ASP A 270 21.72 1.81 -0.65
N VAL A 271 20.87 2.27 -1.55
CA VAL A 271 21.25 2.84 -2.85
C VAL A 271 20.58 4.18 -3.08
N GLY A 272 21.23 5.06 -3.85
CA GLY A 272 20.60 6.24 -4.41
C GLY A 272 19.96 5.87 -5.75
N LEU A 273 18.65 6.00 -5.84
CA LEU A 273 17.90 5.73 -7.06
C LEU A 273 16.98 6.92 -7.35
N ARG A 274 16.85 7.28 -8.62
CA ARG A 274 15.79 8.20 -9.07
C ARG A 274 14.56 7.40 -9.44
N ASP A 275 13.40 7.98 -9.14
CA ASP A 275 12.09 7.34 -9.42
C ASP A 275 12.07 5.88 -8.92
N ALA A 276 12.53 5.68 -7.69
CA ALA A 276 12.88 4.36 -7.16
C ALA A 276 11.69 3.39 -7.02
N GLY A 277 10.47 3.94 -6.84
CA GLY A 277 9.26 3.14 -6.68
C GLY A 277 9.19 2.37 -5.37
N THR A 278 8.46 1.27 -5.38
CA THR A 278 8.26 0.42 -4.21
C THR A 278 9.55 -0.25 -3.72
N LEU A 279 9.56 -0.78 -2.50
CA LEU A 279 10.67 -1.59 -1.99
C LEU A 279 11.02 -2.76 -2.93
N LEU A 280 9.99 -3.39 -3.53
CA LEU A 280 10.22 -4.48 -4.49
C LEU A 280 10.91 -3.96 -5.75
N ASP A 281 10.52 -2.79 -6.26
CA ASP A 281 11.15 -2.18 -7.43
C ASP A 281 12.62 -1.82 -7.17
N GLN A 282 12.89 -1.21 -6.01
CA GLN A 282 14.25 -0.92 -5.57
C GLN A 282 15.11 -2.18 -5.50
N MET A 283 14.59 -3.25 -4.89
CA MET A 283 15.30 -4.53 -4.76
C MET A 283 15.52 -5.22 -6.10
N MET A 284 14.56 -5.16 -7.04
CA MET A 284 14.74 -5.68 -8.41
C MET A 284 15.91 -4.99 -9.11
N GLN A 285 15.98 -3.64 -8.99
CA GLN A 285 17.06 -2.84 -9.59
C GLN A 285 18.42 -3.20 -8.98
N VAL A 286 18.53 -3.21 -7.64
CA VAL A 286 19.79 -3.48 -6.93
C VAL A 286 20.32 -4.87 -7.20
N LYS A 287 19.43 -5.86 -7.23
CA LYS A 287 19.78 -7.26 -7.53
C LYS A 287 19.93 -7.54 -9.02
N GLN A 288 19.68 -6.55 -9.89
CA GLN A 288 19.70 -6.69 -11.35
C GLN A 288 18.80 -7.83 -11.84
N ILE A 289 17.65 -8.02 -11.16
CA ILE A 289 16.66 -9.02 -11.54
C ILE A 289 15.79 -8.41 -12.64
N LYS A 290 15.58 -9.18 -13.73
CA LYS A 290 14.70 -8.75 -14.82
C LYS A 290 13.25 -8.70 -14.32
N TYR A 291 12.57 -7.58 -14.61
CA TYR A 291 11.14 -7.44 -14.30
C TYR A 291 10.32 -8.51 -15.01
N PRO A 292 9.33 -9.11 -14.31
CA PRO A 292 8.34 -9.96 -14.94
C PRO A 292 7.57 -9.20 -16.02
N PRO A 293 7.10 -9.88 -17.08
CA PRO A 293 6.23 -9.26 -18.08
C PRO A 293 4.95 -8.73 -17.42
N HIS A 294 4.60 -7.50 -17.71
CA HIS A 294 3.36 -6.87 -17.25
C HIS A 294 2.89 -5.85 -18.28
N SER A 295 1.60 -5.52 -18.24
CA SER A 295 1.02 -4.50 -19.12
C SER A 295 1.41 -3.09 -18.64
N GLU A 296 1.51 -2.16 -19.57
CA GLU A 296 1.59 -0.75 -19.21
C GLU A 296 0.24 -0.29 -18.61
N LYS A 297 0.32 0.58 -17.60
CA LYS A 297 -0.87 1.24 -17.06
C LYS A 297 -1.52 2.09 -18.16
N PRO A 298 -2.85 2.24 -18.18
CA PRO A 298 -3.56 2.94 -19.27
C PRO A 298 -3.48 4.47 -19.14
N TYR A 299 -2.28 5.03 -18.94
CA TYR A 299 -2.03 6.46 -18.71
C TYR A 299 -2.73 7.37 -19.72
N LYS A 300 -2.50 7.15 -21.02
CA LYS A 300 -3.05 7.99 -22.10
C LYS A 300 -4.57 7.97 -22.13
N GLN A 301 -5.17 6.81 -21.87
CA GLN A 301 -6.63 6.67 -21.84
C GLN A 301 -7.24 7.38 -20.62
N ILE A 302 -6.60 7.23 -19.43
CA ILE A 302 -7.04 7.90 -18.20
C ILE A 302 -6.89 9.41 -18.33
N GLU A 303 -5.80 9.88 -18.93
CA GLU A 303 -5.57 11.29 -19.17
C GLU A 303 -6.62 11.88 -20.12
N ALA A 304 -6.95 11.17 -21.21
CA ALA A 304 -7.84 11.64 -22.25
C ALA A 304 -9.35 11.51 -21.91
N VAL A 305 -9.72 10.61 -21.00
CA VAL A 305 -11.14 10.35 -20.71
C VAL A 305 -11.81 11.56 -20.09
N CYS A 306 -12.97 11.92 -20.61
CA CYS A 306 -13.78 13.06 -20.15
C CYS A 306 -13.05 14.42 -20.15
N GLN A 307 -12.08 14.61 -21.08
CA GLN A 307 -11.48 15.94 -21.32
C GLN A 307 -12.47 16.94 -21.90
#